data_595f52753b32355dfcc6c157b8970fa5
#
_entry.id   595f52753b32355dfcc6c157b8970fa5
#
_cell.length_a   1.000
_cell.length_b   1.000
_cell.length_c   1.000
_cell.angle_alpha   90.00
_cell.angle_beta   90.00
_cell.angle_gamma   90.00
#
_symmetry.space_group_name_H-M   'P 1'
#
loop_
_entity.id
_entity.type
_entity.pdbx_description
1 polymer ?
#
loop_
_entity_poly.entity_id
_entity_poly.type
_entity_poly.pdbx_seq_one_letter_code
_entity_poly.pdbx_strand_id
1 'polypeptide(L)'
;MKSIKGIALIAVSILLTIYAWASAGMTNFIVPGLALTTLSLTFLLATRNALLEKWFHGIEKMYTYHKFTAIFSVVLLALHNVAMGGSLWGSHVAAQLGNVGIYLFVSIVLVAYLGKHIKYEAWRWIHRFVYLAYIFGLFHAYMLMGGRLLTPTLLGIVVGFYAIIGLVSGFYIIFLYQSLAFRHLGKIMQVKRLNHDTVELKIQLSQKLDYQYGQFAFVKIFQEGFEKAPHPFSISGGHDNIVYFTIKNSGDHTKKLYDKIQEGTKVSIDRAYGHMILDQGQEKQIWIAGGIGITPFISYIRENPNLNRPVSFYYAYTGAENAVYLDLLKDYAAKNPQFDLHLVDSKVSGYLDFKNYPLDNQTTVFMCGPVKMMDKLADEFKKTNPKADLVYEGFKFGNYIPVYTNHKV
;
A
#
# COMPACT_ATOMS: atom_id res chain seq x y z
N MET A 1 -14.21 -5.40 4.19
CA MET A 1 -14.80 -4.07 4.55
C MET A 1 -14.72 -3.14 3.35
N LYS A 2 -15.78 -2.37 3.07
CA LYS A 2 -15.84 -1.46 1.92
C LYS A 2 -15.15 -0.14 2.28
N SER A 3 -14.34 0.41 1.36
CA SER A 3 -13.69 1.73 1.51
C SER A 3 -14.67 2.90 1.36
N ILE A 4 -15.80 2.85 2.07
CA ILE A 4 -16.93 3.77 1.90
C ILE A 4 -16.50 5.23 2.06
N LYS A 5 -15.72 5.54 3.09
CA LYS A 5 -15.27 6.93 3.34
C LYS A 5 -14.31 7.42 2.24
N GLY A 6 -13.41 6.56 1.77
CA GLY A 6 -12.51 6.89 0.68
C GLY A 6 -13.23 7.07 -0.66
N ILE A 7 -14.20 6.21 -0.96
CA ILE A 7 -15.05 6.33 -2.15
C ILE A 7 -15.90 7.60 -2.06
N ALA A 8 -16.48 7.89 -0.89
CA ALA A 8 -17.26 9.10 -0.66
C ALA A 8 -16.43 10.37 -0.88
N LEU A 9 -15.17 10.40 -0.44
CA LEU A 9 -14.24 11.51 -0.70
C LEU A 9 -14.12 11.78 -2.21
N ILE A 10 -13.88 10.74 -3.01
CA ILE A 10 -13.73 10.87 -4.46
C ILE A 10 -15.05 11.30 -5.10
N ALA A 11 -16.17 10.67 -4.73
CA ALA A 11 -17.49 10.98 -5.28
C ALA A 11 -17.92 12.42 -4.97
N VAL A 12 -17.78 12.87 -3.73
CA VAL A 12 -18.08 14.25 -3.32
C VAL A 12 -17.21 15.25 -4.07
N SER A 13 -15.92 14.95 -4.25
CA SER A 13 -15.00 15.81 -5.02
C SER A 13 -15.46 15.97 -6.47
N ILE A 14 -15.87 14.88 -7.12
CA ILE A 14 -16.40 14.90 -8.49
C ILE A 14 -17.69 15.73 -8.56
N LEU A 15 -18.67 15.46 -7.68
CA LEU A 15 -19.94 16.16 -7.67
C LEU A 15 -19.78 17.65 -7.39
N LEU A 16 -18.92 18.02 -6.43
CA LEU A 16 -18.62 19.42 -6.11
C LEU A 16 -17.99 20.15 -7.30
N THR A 17 -17.08 19.50 -8.01
CA THR A 17 -16.46 20.06 -9.22
C THR A 17 -17.51 20.29 -10.32
N ILE A 18 -18.35 19.30 -10.62
CA ILE A 18 -19.42 19.42 -11.60
C ILE A 18 -20.34 20.59 -11.24
N TYR A 19 -20.78 20.66 -9.98
CA TYR A 19 -21.67 21.70 -9.50
C TYR A 19 -21.04 23.11 -9.62
N ALA A 20 -19.77 23.25 -9.24
CA ALA A 20 -19.06 24.53 -9.30
C ALA A 20 -18.94 25.07 -10.74
N TRP A 21 -18.61 24.22 -11.70
CA TRP A 21 -18.51 24.62 -13.12
C TRP A 21 -19.90 24.89 -13.73
N ALA A 22 -20.90 24.06 -13.41
CA ALA A 22 -22.28 24.24 -13.90
C ALA A 22 -22.91 25.50 -13.36
N SER A 23 -22.79 25.80 -12.06
CA SER A 23 -23.32 27.00 -11.41
C SER A 23 -22.67 28.29 -11.93
N ALA A 24 -21.42 28.22 -12.41
CA ALA A 24 -20.77 29.32 -13.08
C ALA A 24 -21.18 29.50 -14.55
N GLY A 25 -22.07 28.69 -15.08
CA GLY A 25 -22.50 28.71 -16.49
C GLY A 25 -21.39 28.20 -17.46
N MET A 26 -20.39 27.49 -16.96
CA MET A 26 -19.19 27.09 -17.72
C MET A 26 -19.14 25.58 -17.95
N THR A 27 -20.23 25.01 -18.41
CA THR A 27 -20.42 23.54 -18.57
C THR A 27 -19.39 22.90 -19.51
N ASN A 28 -18.92 23.62 -20.53
CA ASN A 28 -17.88 23.14 -21.46
C ASN A 28 -16.52 22.87 -20.78
N PHE A 29 -16.31 23.40 -19.58
CA PHE A 29 -15.07 23.24 -18.81
C PHE A 29 -15.18 22.22 -17.66
N ILE A 30 -16.31 21.50 -17.56
CA ILE A 30 -16.49 20.43 -16.56
C ILE A 30 -15.43 19.34 -16.77
N VAL A 31 -15.19 18.91 -18.00
CA VAL A 31 -14.23 17.84 -18.31
C VAL A 31 -12.79 18.18 -17.86
N PRO A 32 -12.18 19.33 -18.26
CA PRO A 32 -10.86 19.69 -17.76
C PRO A 32 -10.85 20.00 -16.25
N GLY A 33 -11.95 20.53 -15.69
CA GLY A 33 -12.09 20.73 -14.24
C GLY A 33 -12.05 19.41 -13.48
N LEU A 34 -12.75 18.39 -13.94
CA LEU A 34 -12.69 17.04 -13.38
C LEU A 34 -11.31 16.41 -13.52
N ALA A 35 -10.63 16.63 -14.66
CA ALA A 35 -9.26 16.16 -14.84
C ALA A 35 -8.31 16.75 -13.79
N LEU A 36 -8.40 18.04 -13.52
CA LEU A 36 -7.62 18.71 -12.47
C LEU A 36 -7.96 18.11 -11.09
N THR A 37 -9.23 18.01 -10.74
CA THR A 37 -9.67 17.47 -9.44
C THR A 37 -9.19 16.04 -9.23
N THR A 38 -9.38 15.15 -10.20
CA THR A 38 -8.98 13.75 -10.08
C THR A 38 -7.47 13.56 -10.06
N LEU A 39 -6.72 14.39 -10.80
CA LEU A 39 -5.26 14.38 -10.75
C LEU A 39 -4.72 14.90 -9.42
N SER A 40 -5.36 15.92 -8.83
CA SER A 40 -5.04 16.41 -7.48
C SER A 40 -5.28 15.36 -6.41
N LEU A 41 -6.40 14.62 -6.50
CA LEU A 41 -6.68 13.49 -5.63
C LEU A 41 -5.66 12.36 -5.83
N THR A 42 -5.18 12.16 -7.05
CA THR A 42 -4.12 11.17 -7.33
C THR A 42 -2.84 11.49 -6.55
N PHE A 43 -2.40 12.76 -6.51
CA PHE A 43 -1.27 13.17 -5.67
C PHE A 43 -1.58 13.01 -4.17
N LEU A 44 -2.77 13.39 -3.74
CA LEU A 44 -3.18 13.25 -2.34
C LEU A 44 -3.12 11.78 -1.89
N LEU A 45 -3.60 10.85 -2.71
CA LEU A 45 -3.56 9.41 -2.44
C LEU A 45 -2.14 8.84 -2.43
N ALA A 46 -1.17 9.49 -3.09
CA ALA A 46 0.23 9.07 -3.04
C ALA A 46 0.94 9.45 -1.73
N THR A 47 0.39 10.37 -0.91
CA THR A 47 1.06 10.90 0.29
C THR A 47 1.23 9.90 1.43
N ARG A 48 0.57 8.73 1.35
CA ARG A 48 0.55 7.71 2.43
C ARG A 48 0.06 8.28 3.77
N ASN A 49 -0.85 9.24 3.74
CA ASN A 49 -1.42 9.84 4.94
C ASN A 49 -2.20 8.80 5.75
N ALA A 50 -2.01 8.76 7.07
CA ALA A 50 -2.63 7.76 7.96
C ALA A 50 -4.17 7.83 7.97
N LEU A 51 -4.75 9.03 7.89
CA LEU A 51 -6.20 9.19 7.87
C LEU A 51 -6.79 8.63 6.56
N LEU A 52 -6.14 8.91 5.42
CA LEU A 52 -6.55 8.37 4.13
C LEU A 52 -6.39 6.86 4.10
N GLU A 53 -5.28 6.33 4.59
CA GLU A 53 -5.08 4.88 4.70
C GLU A 53 -6.23 4.23 5.48
N LYS A 54 -6.63 4.80 6.61
CA LYS A 54 -7.78 4.32 7.39
C LYS A 54 -9.11 4.39 6.60
N TRP A 55 -9.33 5.45 5.82
CA TRP A 55 -10.55 5.61 5.02
C TRP A 55 -10.63 4.66 3.82
N PHE A 56 -9.48 4.32 3.26
CA PHE A 56 -9.38 3.39 2.14
C PHE A 56 -9.17 1.92 2.57
N HIS A 57 -9.05 1.64 3.89
CA HIS A 57 -8.76 0.32 4.43
C HIS A 57 -7.46 -0.28 3.86
N GLY A 58 -6.36 0.44 3.98
CA GLY A 58 -5.01 0.01 3.68
C GLY A 58 -4.36 0.77 2.55
N ILE A 59 -3.05 0.81 2.65
CA ILE A 59 -2.20 1.46 1.65
C ILE A 59 -2.36 0.83 0.27
N GLU A 60 -2.58 -0.48 0.20
CA GLU A 60 -2.80 -1.20 -1.07
C GLU A 60 -4.06 -0.73 -1.78
N LYS A 61 -5.18 -0.63 -1.06
CA LYS A 61 -6.44 -0.11 -1.62
C LYS A 61 -6.32 1.37 -1.97
N MET A 62 -5.64 2.15 -1.15
CA MET A 62 -5.38 3.56 -1.45
C MET A 62 -4.61 3.72 -2.76
N TYR A 63 -3.57 2.91 -3.02
CA TYR A 63 -2.87 2.90 -4.30
C TYR A 63 -3.70 2.39 -5.48
N THR A 64 -4.75 1.59 -5.21
CA THR A 64 -5.71 1.22 -6.25
C THR A 64 -6.46 2.43 -6.73
N TYR A 65 -7.03 3.16 -5.79
CA TYR A 65 -7.77 4.36 -6.14
C TYR A 65 -6.86 5.43 -6.75
N HIS A 66 -5.59 5.52 -6.31
CA HIS A 66 -4.57 6.33 -6.99
C HIS A 66 -4.45 5.98 -8.48
N LYS A 67 -4.38 4.69 -8.84
CA LYS A 67 -4.34 4.26 -10.25
C LYS A 67 -5.62 4.57 -10.98
N PHE A 68 -6.78 4.30 -10.39
CA PHE A 68 -8.07 4.60 -11.01
C PHE A 68 -8.23 6.09 -11.26
N THR A 69 -7.92 6.96 -10.30
CA THR A 69 -8.01 8.41 -10.48
C THR A 69 -7.00 8.91 -11.51
N ALA A 70 -5.79 8.33 -11.58
CA ALA A 70 -4.80 8.66 -12.60
C ALA A 70 -5.30 8.29 -14.02
N ILE A 71 -5.78 7.05 -14.22
CA ILE A 71 -6.31 6.59 -15.51
C ILE A 71 -7.52 7.44 -15.91
N PHE A 72 -8.42 7.72 -14.98
CA PHE A 72 -9.57 8.56 -15.24
C PHE A 72 -9.16 9.98 -15.65
N SER A 73 -8.14 10.55 -15.02
CA SER A 73 -7.59 11.85 -15.42
C SER A 73 -7.01 11.82 -16.84
N VAL A 74 -6.31 10.74 -17.25
CA VAL A 74 -5.82 10.57 -18.63
C VAL A 74 -6.97 10.60 -19.63
N VAL A 75 -8.03 9.85 -19.35
CA VAL A 75 -9.22 9.81 -20.23
C VAL A 75 -9.85 11.20 -20.36
N LEU A 76 -10.04 11.91 -19.24
CA LEU A 76 -10.61 13.26 -19.25
C LEU A 76 -9.71 14.27 -20.01
N LEU A 77 -8.39 14.18 -19.86
CA LEU A 77 -7.45 15.03 -20.58
C LEU A 77 -7.46 14.72 -22.09
N ALA A 78 -7.56 13.45 -22.49
CA ALA A 78 -7.69 13.05 -23.88
C ALA A 78 -8.99 13.59 -24.49
N LEU A 79 -10.13 13.48 -23.78
CA LEU A 79 -11.41 14.06 -24.19
C LEU A 79 -11.32 15.58 -24.33
N HIS A 80 -10.69 16.26 -23.38
CA HIS A 80 -10.47 17.70 -23.44
C HIS A 80 -9.64 18.09 -24.66
N ASN A 81 -8.55 17.40 -24.94
CA ASN A 81 -7.68 17.68 -26.10
C ASN A 81 -8.44 17.51 -27.42
N VAL A 82 -9.21 16.42 -27.57
CA VAL A 82 -10.04 16.16 -28.76
C VAL A 82 -11.12 17.25 -28.92
N ALA A 83 -11.80 17.62 -27.85
CA ALA A 83 -12.85 18.65 -27.87
C ALA A 83 -12.32 20.04 -28.24
N MET A 84 -11.03 20.32 -27.95
CA MET A 84 -10.36 21.57 -28.35
C MET A 84 -9.75 21.51 -29.76
N GLY A 85 -10.06 20.51 -30.57
CA GLY A 85 -9.64 20.40 -31.95
C GLY A 85 -8.29 19.68 -32.16
N GLY A 86 -7.70 19.10 -31.12
CA GLY A 86 -6.52 18.24 -31.23
C GLY A 86 -5.27 18.89 -31.83
N SER A 87 -5.23 20.21 -31.91
CA SER A 87 -4.10 20.93 -32.52
C SER A 87 -2.84 20.77 -31.68
N LEU A 88 -1.88 20.04 -32.21
CA LEU A 88 -0.54 19.85 -31.60
C LEU A 88 0.25 21.16 -31.46
N TRP A 89 -0.09 22.17 -32.26
CA TRP A 89 0.66 23.42 -32.40
C TRP A 89 -0.27 24.63 -32.36
N GLY A 90 -0.90 24.85 -31.20
CA GLY A 90 -1.57 26.14 -30.98
C GLY A 90 -0.56 27.30 -31.01
N SER A 91 -0.93 28.42 -31.65
CA SER A 91 -0.05 29.59 -31.76
C SER A 91 0.24 30.28 -30.44
N HIS A 92 -0.50 29.96 -29.37
CA HIS A 92 -0.37 30.62 -28.07
C HIS A 92 0.39 29.74 -27.05
N VAL A 93 1.28 30.37 -26.28
CA VAL A 93 2.06 29.70 -25.22
C VAL A 93 1.21 28.87 -24.27
N ALA A 94 0.00 29.33 -23.93
CA ALA A 94 -0.92 28.59 -23.08
C ALA A 94 -1.31 27.24 -23.70
N ALA A 95 -1.62 27.18 -25.00
CA ALA A 95 -1.95 25.93 -25.68
C ALA A 95 -0.74 24.97 -25.75
N GLN A 96 0.46 25.52 -26.00
CA GLN A 96 1.70 24.73 -26.00
C GLN A 96 1.99 24.10 -24.64
N LEU A 97 1.81 24.84 -23.53
CA LEU A 97 1.97 24.30 -22.18
C LEU A 97 0.98 23.17 -21.89
N GLY A 98 -0.28 23.32 -22.32
CA GLY A 98 -1.30 22.26 -22.19
C GLY A 98 -0.90 21.00 -22.96
N ASN A 99 -0.44 21.15 -24.19
CA ASN A 99 0.01 20.04 -25.03
C ASN A 99 1.24 19.33 -24.44
N VAL A 100 2.26 20.08 -24.02
CA VAL A 100 3.43 19.51 -23.35
C VAL A 100 3.02 18.77 -22.08
N GLY A 101 2.13 19.36 -21.29
CA GLY A 101 1.61 18.75 -20.06
C GLY A 101 0.91 17.42 -20.32
N ILE A 102 -0.02 17.35 -21.30
CA ILE A 102 -0.75 16.12 -21.59
C ILE A 102 0.14 15.04 -22.18
N TYR A 103 1.05 15.37 -23.12
CA TYR A 103 1.95 14.36 -23.69
C TYR A 103 2.91 13.81 -22.67
N LEU A 104 3.47 14.67 -21.81
CA LEU A 104 4.32 14.25 -20.70
C LEU A 104 3.55 13.31 -19.75
N PHE A 105 2.31 13.69 -19.40
CA PHE A 105 1.49 12.90 -18.51
C PHE A 105 1.13 11.52 -19.10
N VAL A 106 0.67 11.48 -20.35
CA VAL A 106 0.33 10.23 -21.05
C VAL A 106 1.55 9.33 -21.17
N SER A 107 2.71 9.88 -21.56
CA SER A 107 3.96 9.13 -21.69
C SER A 107 4.38 8.50 -20.36
N ILE A 108 4.27 9.24 -19.25
CA ILE A 108 4.62 8.73 -17.92
C ILE A 108 3.65 7.63 -17.48
N VAL A 109 2.35 7.77 -17.76
CA VAL A 109 1.35 6.73 -17.42
C VAL A 109 1.58 5.48 -18.26
N LEU A 110 1.95 5.60 -19.53
CA LEU A 110 2.36 4.46 -20.37
C LEU A 110 3.60 3.76 -19.80
N VAL A 111 4.63 4.52 -19.43
CA VAL A 111 5.82 3.98 -18.76
C VAL A 111 5.44 3.31 -17.43
N ALA A 112 4.52 3.86 -16.67
CA ALA A 112 4.04 3.25 -15.43
C ALA A 112 3.30 1.93 -15.68
N TYR A 113 2.53 1.83 -16.77
CA TYR A 113 1.86 0.60 -17.19
C TYR A 113 2.86 -0.48 -17.65
N LEU A 114 3.90 -0.08 -18.37
CA LEU A 114 4.99 -0.94 -18.82
C LEU A 114 6.05 -1.21 -17.72
N GLY A 115 5.87 -0.67 -16.53
CA GLY A 115 6.85 -0.66 -15.43
C GLY A 115 7.34 -2.04 -14.97
N LYS A 116 6.58 -3.13 -15.28
CA LYS A 116 7.03 -4.52 -15.05
C LYS A 116 8.32 -4.90 -15.80
N HIS A 117 8.68 -4.16 -16.84
CA HIS A 117 9.88 -4.37 -17.65
C HIS A 117 11.01 -3.37 -17.33
N ILE A 118 10.78 -2.44 -16.40
CA ILE A 118 11.73 -1.37 -16.05
C ILE A 118 12.14 -1.56 -14.58
N LYS A 119 13.42 -1.33 -14.28
CA LYS A 119 13.90 -1.33 -12.88
C LYS A 119 13.10 -0.32 -12.05
N TYR A 120 12.67 -0.72 -10.87
CA TYR A 120 11.81 0.09 -9.98
C TYR A 120 12.35 1.51 -9.74
N GLU A 121 13.65 1.68 -9.58
CA GLU A 121 14.26 2.99 -9.35
C GLU A 121 14.16 3.91 -10.57
N ALA A 122 14.38 3.37 -11.78
CA ALA A 122 14.23 4.13 -13.02
C ALA A 122 12.77 4.53 -13.24
N TRP A 123 11.84 3.57 -13.03
CA TRP A 123 10.41 3.85 -13.07
C TRP A 123 10.01 4.96 -12.09
N ARG A 124 10.48 4.89 -10.85
CA ARG A 124 10.19 5.89 -9.81
C ARG A 124 10.71 7.27 -10.18
N TRP A 125 11.89 7.33 -10.79
CA TRP A 125 12.47 8.58 -11.27
C TRP A 125 11.62 9.23 -12.37
N ILE A 126 11.27 8.45 -13.41
CA ILE A 126 10.43 8.92 -14.52
C ILE A 126 9.05 9.35 -14.01
N HIS A 127 8.46 8.57 -13.10
CA HIS A 127 7.13 8.87 -12.57
C HIS A 127 7.03 10.21 -11.84
N ARG A 128 8.14 10.74 -11.30
CA ARG A 128 8.16 12.06 -10.64
C ARG A 128 7.86 13.21 -11.60
N PHE A 129 8.15 13.06 -12.87
CA PHE A 129 7.87 14.09 -13.87
C PHE A 129 6.36 14.33 -14.09
N VAL A 130 5.49 13.45 -13.58
CA VAL A 130 4.05 13.70 -13.58
C VAL A 130 3.68 15.00 -12.83
N TYR A 131 4.49 15.40 -11.85
CA TYR A 131 4.31 16.66 -11.14
C TYR A 131 4.61 17.86 -12.00
N LEU A 132 5.62 17.78 -12.87
CA LEU A 132 5.90 18.82 -13.86
C LEU A 132 4.77 18.94 -14.88
N ALA A 133 4.22 17.80 -15.35
CA ALA A 133 3.04 17.81 -16.21
C ALA A 133 1.83 18.48 -15.53
N TYR A 134 1.64 18.24 -14.25
CA TYR A 134 0.59 18.90 -13.46
C TYR A 134 0.79 20.41 -13.39
N ILE A 135 2.01 20.89 -13.13
CA ILE A 135 2.36 22.32 -13.10
C ILE A 135 2.06 22.97 -14.45
N PHE A 136 2.45 22.33 -15.55
CA PHE A 136 2.13 22.85 -16.90
C PHE A 136 0.62 22.94 -17.14
N GLY A 137 -0.16 21.94 -16.69
CA GLY A 137 -1.62 21.98 -16.74
C GLY A 137 -2.22 23.15 -15.94
N LEU A 138 -1.70 23.43 -14.75
CA LEU A 138 -2.14 24.59 -13.94
C LEU A 138 -1.81 25.91 -14.62
N PHE A 139 -0.61 26.09 -15.16
CA PHE A 139 -0.24 27.29 -15.90
C PHE A 139 -1.09 27.46 -17.16
N HIS A 140 -1.33 26.38 -17.92
CA HIS A 140 -2.26 26.37 -19.04
C HIS A 140 -3.64 26.88 -18.65
N ALA A 141 -4.23 26.31 -17.60
CA ALA A 141 -5.56 26.72 -17.11
C ALA A 141 -5.57 28.19 -16.65
N TYR A 142 -4.55 28.62 -15.90
CA TYR A 142 -4.42 29.99 -15.43
C TYR A 142 -4.31 30.98 -16.59
N MET A 143 -3.47 30.72 -17.59
CA MET A 143 -3.26 31.61 -18.73
C MET A 143 -4.52 31.75 -19.60
N LEU A 144 -5.35 30.71 -19.70
CA LEU A 144 -6.59 30.74 -20.48
C LEU A 144 -7.78 31.37 -19.72
N MET A 145 -7.88 31.06 -18.42
CA MET A 145 -9.04 31.47 -17.60
C MET A 145 -8.78 32.74 -16.80
N GLY A 146 -7.49 33.08 -16.58
CA GLY A 146 -7.05 34.29 -15.91
C GLY A 146 -7.66 34.49 -14.53
N GLY A 147 -8.06 35.71 -14.24
CA GLY A 147 -8.63 36.11 -12.96
C GLY A 147 -9.89 35.37 -12.54
N ARG A 148 -10.62 34.70 -13.45
CA ARG A 148 -11.83 33.96 -13.11
C ARG A 148 -11.57 32.81 -12.14
N LEU A 149 -10.40 32.17 -12.21
CA LEU A 149 -10.00 31.09 -11.28
C LEU A 149 -9.48 31.62 -9.93
N LEU A 150 -9.16 32.92 -9.85
CA LEU A 150 -8.64 33.55 -8.63
C LEU A 150 -9.70 34.37 -7.88
N THR A 151 -10.93 34.42 -8.41
CA THR A 151 -12.04 35.14 -7.75
C THR A 151 -12.60 34.31 -6.60
N PRO A 152 -13.10 34.93 -5.50
CA PRO A 152 -13.71 34.23 -4.36
C PRO A 152 -15.13 33.75 -4.68
N THR A 153 -15.33 33.20 -5.86
CA THR A 153 -16.57 32.52 -6.27
C THR A 153 -16.46 31.04 -5.90
N LEU A 154 -17.60 30.32 -5.87
CA LEU A 154 -17.59 28.87 -5.64
C LEU A 154 -16.61 28.16 -6.60
N LEU A 155 -16.62 28.52 -7.88
CA LEU A 155 -15.72 27.97 -8.89
C LEU A 155 -14.24 28.21 -8.51
N GLY A 156 -13.87 29.47 -8.23
CA GLY A 156 -12.49 29.82 -7.86
C GLY A 156 -12.04 29.12 -6.59
N ILE A 157 -12.91 29.01 -5.58
CA ILE A 157 -12.62 28.29 -4.33
C ILE A 157 -12.38 26.81 -4.60
N VAL A 158 -13.26 26.13 -5.36
CA VAL A 158 -13.13 24.70 -5.65
C VAL A 158 -11.90 24.40 -6.48
N VAL A 159 -11.67 25.15 -7.56
CA VAL A 159 -10.48 24.97 -8.42
C VAL A 159 -9.21 25.27 -7.63
N GLY A 160 -9.16 26.38 -6.88
CA GLY A 160 -8.02 26.75 -6.04
C GLY A 160 -7.73 25.69 -4.97
N PHE A 161 -8.75 25.17 -4.31
CA PHE A 161 -8.63 24.11 -3.30
C PHE A 161 -7.94 22.85 -3.88
N TYR A 162 -8.44 22.33 -5.00
CA TYR A 162 -7.82 21.15 -5.62
C TYR A 162 -6.46 21.45 -6.22
N ALA A 163 -6.23 22.62 -6.77
CA ALA A 163 -4.90 23.04 -7.24
C ALA A 163 -3.87 23.02 -6.09
N ILE A 164 -4.22 23.59 -4.94
CA ILE A 164 -3.37 23.60 -3.74
C ILE A 164 -3.14 22.18 -3.23
N ILE A 165 -4.19 21.34 -3.14
CA ILE A 165 -4.04 19.94 -2.73
C ILE A 165 -3.03 19.22 -3.64
N GLY A 166 -3.16 19.33 -4.96
CA GLY A 166 -2.26 18.68 -5.89
C GLY A 166 -0.82 19.20 -5.78
N LEU A 167 -0.63 20.53 -5.69
CA LEU A 167 0.69 21.14 -5.52
C LEU A 167 1.36 20.72 -4.21
N VAL A 168 0.66 20.85 -3.09
CA VAL A 168 1.22 20.51 -1.77
C VAL A 168 1.49 19.02 -1.65
N SER A 169 0.55 18.16 -2.07
CA SER A 169 0.71 16.71 -2.01
C SER A 169 1.82 16.23 -2.94
N GLY A 170 1.88 16.74 -4.18
CA GLY A 170 2.94 16.40 -5.12
C GLY A 170 4.31 16.87 -4.64
N PHE A 171 4.43 18.08 -4.14
CA PHE A 171 5.68 18.59 -3.55
C PHE A 171 6.11 17.73 -2.35
N TYR A 172 5.19 17.44 -1.43
CA TYR A 172 5.47 16.60 -0.26
C TYR A 172 6.00 15.22 -0.65
N ILE A 173 5.30 14.48 -1.52
CA ILE A 173 5.68 13.10 -1.84
C ILE A 173 6.99 13.02 -2.62
N ILE A 174 7.29 14.01 -3.46
CA ILE A 174 8.48 14.00 -4.31
C ILE A 174 9.72 14.48 -3.55
N PHE A 175 9.60 15.56 -2.76
CA PHE A 175 10.75 16.23 -2.17
C PHE A 175 10.89 16.00 -0.67
N LEU A 176 9.80 15.93 0.08
CA LEU A 176 9.82 15.92 1.54
C LEU A 176 9.61 14.54 2.17
N TYR A 177 8.81 13.67 1.55
CA TYR A 177 8.42 12.38 2.15
C TYR A 177 9.63 11.55 2.60
N GLN A 178 10.66 11.46 1.76
CA GLN A 178 11.84 10.64 2.07
C GLN A 178 12.63 11.12 3.30
N SER A 179 12.54 12.41 3.62
CA SER A 179 13.23 13.01 4.77
C SER A 179 12.34 13.06 6.00
N LEU A 180 11.06 13.35 5.82
CA LEU A 180 10.14 13.60 6.93
C LEU A 180 9.45 12.33 7.46
N ALA A 181 9.22 11.31 6.61
CA ALA A 181 8.52 10.10 7.03
C ALA A 181 9.41 9.12 7.79
N PHE A 182 10.68 8.99 7.39
CA PHE A 182 11.62 8.02 7.96
C PHE A 182 12.31 8.53 9.23
N ARG A 183 11.51 8.71 10.29
CA ARG A 183 11.95 9.37 11.55
C ARG A 183 12.54 8.41 12.58
N HIS A 184 12.17 7.12 12.52
CA HIS A 184 12.69 6.12 13.45
C HIS A 184 14.06 5.65 12.96
N LEU A 185 15.08 6.40 13.35
CA LEU A 185 16.47 6.04 13.07
C LEU A 185 16.89 4.89 13.98
N GLY A 186 17.69 3.96 13.48
CA GLY A 186 18.09 2.80 14.26
C GLY A 186 19.35 2.13 13.73
N LYS A 187 19.72 1.07 14.44
CA LYS A 187 20.88 0.25 14.17
C LYS A 187 20.54 -1.21 14.33
N ILE A 188 20.99 -2.06 13.42
CA ILE A 188 20.86 -3.51 13.54
C ILE A 188 21.80 -3.98 14.65
N MET A 189 21.21 -4.54 15.72
CA MET A 189 21.94 -5.05 16.87
C MET A 189 22.31 -6.52 16.73
N GLN A 190 21.47 -7.27 16.00
CA GLN A 190 21.70 -8.70 15.79
C GLN A 190 21.14 -9.13 14.44
N VAL A 191 21.87 -10.02 13.78
CA VAL A 191 21.49 -10.70 12.55
C VAL A 191 21.47 -12.19 12.82
N LYS A 192 20.27 -12.78 12.94
CA LYS A 192 20.09 -14.21 13.21
C LYS A 192 19.54 -14.92 11.97
N ARG A 193 20.32 -15.82 11.37
CA ARG A 193 19.82 -16.70 10.30
C ARG A 193 18.99 -17.81 10.95
N LEU A 194 17.69 -17.85 10.62
CA LEU A 194 16.75 -18.83 11.16
C LEU A 194 16.83 -20.17 10.42
N ASN A 195 17.06 -20.10 9.12
CA ASN A 195 17.31 -21.26 8.25
C ASN A 195 18.13 -20.81 7.03
N HIS A 196 18.20 -21.65 5.98
CA HIS A 196 19.03 -21.41 4.78
C HIS A 196 18.56 -20.23 3.89
N ASP A 197 17.36 -19.69 4.10
CA ASP A 197 16.81 -18.60 3.28
C ASP A 197 16.11 -17.48 4.09
N THR A 198 16.08 -17.57 5.42
CA THR A 198 15.36 -16.63 6.27
C THR A 198 16.25 -16.05 7.36
N VAL A 199 16.22 -14.73 7.49
CA VAL A 199 16.99 -13.98 8.50
C VAL A 199 16.07 -13.15 9.37
N GLU A 200 16.36 -13.10 10.67
CA GLU A 200 15.74 -12.18 11.61
C GLU A 200 16.70 -11.05 11.97
N LEU A 201 16.22 -9.82 11.90
CA LEU A 201 16.94 -8.62 12.29
C LEU A 201 16.36 -8.08 13.59
N LYS A 202 17.20 -7.92 14.62
CA LYS A 202 16.90 -7.17 15.82
C LYS A 202 17.42 -5.75 15.65
N ILE A 203 16.55 -4.76 15.68
CA ILE A 203 16.89 -3.36 15.44
C ILE A 203 16.57 -2.55 16.68
N GLN A 204 17.55 -1.76 17.15
CA GLN A 204 17.34 -0.76 18.17
C GLN A 204 17.07 0.59 17.50
N LEU A 205 15.97 1.22 17.82
CA LEU A 205 15.54 2.51 17.32
C LEU A 205 15.89 3.63 18.31
N SER A 206 16.02 4.85 17.81
CA SER A 206 16.20 6.05 18.63
C SER A 206 14.95 6.43 19.42
N GLN A 207 13.78 6.01 18.97
CA GLN A 207 12.48 6.21 19.59
C GLN A 207 11.57 5.01 19.28
N LYS A 208 10.61 4.74 20.16
CA LYS A 208 9.65 3.65 20.01
C LYS A 208 8.90 3.78 18.70
N LEU A 209 8.72 2.66 18.01
CA LEU A 209 7.82 2.53 16.87
C LEU A 209 6.46 2.05 17.38
N ASP A 210 5.45 2.91 17.29
CA ASP A 210 4.08 2.51 17.62
C ASP A 210 3.50 1.66 16.48
N TYR A 211 3.11 0.43 16.82
CA TYR A 211 2.48 -0.51 15.89
C TYR A 211 1.47 -1.40 16.60
N GLN A 212 0.61 -2.02 15.81
CA GLN A 212 -0.32 -3.06 16.24
C GLN A 212 0.08 -4.40 15.64
N TYR A 213 -0.19 -5.50 16.34
CA TYR A 213 0.19 -6.84 15.90
C TYR A 213 -0.45 -7.18 14.54
N GLY A 214 0.38 -7.61 13.62
CA GLY A 214 0.00 -7.86 12.23
C GLY A 214 0.45 -6.81 11.23
N GLN A 215 0.86 -5.63 11.69
CA GLN A 215 1.30 -4.53 10.83
C GLN A 215 2.71 -4.73 10.26
N PHE A 216 3.04 -3.95 9.23
CA PHE A 216 4.34 -3.89 8.59
C PHE A 216 4.87 -2.45 8.55
N ALA A 217 6.15 -2.27 8.28
CA ALA A 217 6.77 -0.97 8.10
C ALA A 217 7.72 -0.95 6.90
N PHE A 218 7.98 0.25 6.35
CA PHE A 218 9.01 0.40 5.32
C PHE A 218 10.35 0.68 5.96
N VAL A 219 11.35 -0.12 5.60
CA VAL A 219 12.71 -0.07 6.15
C VAL A 219 13.68 0.36 5.06
N LYS A 220 14.52 1.37 5.35
CA LYS A 220 15.69 1.74 4.56
C LYS A 220 16.95 1.19 5.24
N ILE A 221 17.85 0.64 4.46
CA ILE A 221 19.12 0.08 4.91
C ILE A 221 20.25 0.98 4.38
N PHE A 222 21.13 1.43 5.28
CA PHE A 222 22.27 2.29 4.95
C PHE A 222 23.59 1.49 5.06
N GLN A 223 23.78 0.58 4.14
CA GLN A 223 25.01 -0.20 3.99
C GLN A 223 25.47 -0.11 2.54
N GLU A 224 26.77 -0.08 2.32
CA GLU A 224 27.34 -0.07 0.98
C GLU A 224 26.84 -1.27 0.17
N GLY A 225 26.51 -1.02 -1.10
CA GLY A 225 25.94 -2.02 -1.99
C GLY A 225 24.45 -2.26 -1.84
N PHE A 226 23.75 -1.65 -0.86
CA PHE A 226 22.29 -1.71 -0.74
C PHE A 226 21.62 -0.55 -1.42
N GLU A 227 20.40 -0.78 -1.94
CA GLU A 227 19.57 0.24 -2.51
C GLU A 227 19.02 1.15 -1.40
N LYS A 228 18.96 2.46 -1.68
CA LYS A 228 18.40 3.46 -0.75
C LYS A 228 16.86 3.46 -0.73
N ALA A 229 16.24 2.63 -1.56
CA ALA A 229 14.79 2.49 -1.61
C ALA A 229 14.26 1.80 -0.34
N PRO A 230 13.12 2.27 0.22
CA PRO A 230 12.50 1.59 1.35
C PRO A 230 11.77 0.32 0.90
N HIS A 231 11.91 -0.75 1.68
CA HIS A 231 11.23 -2.01 1.44
C HIS A 231 10.27 -2.33 2.59
N PRO A 232 9.06 -2.86 2.31
CA PRO A 232 8.10 -3.23 3.34
C PRO A 232 8.45 -4.58 3.94
N PHE A 233 8.43 -4.66 5.27
CA PHE A 233 8.59 -5.91 6.01
C PHE A 233 7.58 -5.95 7.15
N SER A 234 6.95 -7.13 7.36
CA SER A 234 6.09 -7.36 8.51
C SER A 234 6.90 -7.27 9.80
N ILE A 235 6.37 -6.57 10.78
CA ILE A 235 6.94 -6.50 12.12
C ILE A 235 6.71 -7.86 12.77
N SER A 236 7.79 -8.53 13.20
CA SER A 236 7.74 -9.85 13.83
C SER A 236 7.91 -9.80 15.34
N GLY A 237 7.78 -8.62 15.95
CA GLY A 237 7.81 -8.36 17.38
C GLY A 237 8.55 -7.07 17.71
N GLY A 238 8.50 -6.67 18.99
CA GLY A 238 9.23 -5.51 19.50
C GLY A 238 8.81 -5.18 20.93
N HIS A 239 9.67 -4.52 21.64
CA HIS A 239 9.38 -3.95 22.95
C HIS A 239 10.20 -2.68 23.14
N ASP A 240 9.63 -1.68 23.75
CA ASP A 240 10.25 -0.37 23.92
C ASP A 240 10.74 0.22 22.60
N ASN A 241 12.04 0.40 22.45
CA ASN A 241 12.66 0.89 21.22
C ASN A 241 13.33 -0.21 20.37
N ILE A 242 13.01 -1.48 20.66
CA ILE A 242 13.49 -2.63 19.87
C ILE A 242 12.36 -3.12 18.96
N VAL A 243 12.70 -3.38 17.69
CA VAL A 243 11.78 -3.99 16.71
C VAL A 243 12.47 -5.14 15.98
N TYR A 244 11.69 -6.18 15.66
CA TYR A 244 12.16 -7.35 14.94
C TYR A 244 11.51 -7.42 13.56
N PHE A 245 12.31 -7.75 12.55
CA PHE A 245 11.85 -8.09 11.21
C PHE A 245 12.41 -9.43 10.80
N THR A 246 11.53 -10.32 10.31
CA THR A 246 11.93 -11.63 9.79
C THR A 246 11.70 -11.64 8.30
N ILE A 247 12.76 -11.86 7.55
CA ILE A 247 12.81 -11.60 6.11
C ILE A 247 13.29 -12.86 5.39
N LYS A 248 12.49 -13.33 4.44
CA LYS A 248 12.84 -14.44 3.56
C LYS A 248 13.49 -13.94 2.28
N ASN A 249 14.49 -14.66 1.81
CA ASN A 249 15.12 -14.48 0.50
C ASN A 249 14.10 -14.83 -0.62
N SER A 250 13.42 -13.81 -1.15
CA SER A 250 12.35 -13.97 -2.15
C SER A 250 12.55 -13.11 -3.41
N GLY A 251 13.69 -12.42 -3.50
CA GLY A 251 14.04 -11.56 -4.63
C GLY A 251 15.39 -10.88 -4.43
N ASP A 252 15.86 -10.13 -5.42
CA ASP A 252 17.23 -9.59 -5.46
C ASP A 252 17.63 -8.81 -4.21
N HIS A 253 16.75 -7.94 -3.71
CA HIS A 253 17.01 -7.15 -2.50
C HIS A 253 17.11 -8.04 -1.25
N THR A 254 16.14 -8.94 -1.06
CA THR A 254 16.10 -9.83 0.11
C THR A 254 17.19 -10.90 0.07
N LYS A 255 17.60 -11.32 -1.13
CA LYS A 255 18.79 -12.17 -1.30
C LYS A 255 20.05 -11.45 -0.81
N LYS A 256 20.27 -10.22 -1.30
CA LYS A 256 21.40 -9.40 -0.84
C LYS A 256 21.36 -9.17 0.67
N LEU A 257 20.16 -8.96 1.23
CA LEU A 257 19.96 -8.78 2.65
C LEU A 257 20.37 -10.05 3.41
N TYR A 258 19.87 -11.22 3.00
CA TYR A 258 20.25 -12.49 3.61
C TYR A 258 21.76 -12.75 3.57
N ASP A 259 22.40 -12.48 2.41
CA ASP A 259 23.82 -12.78 2.20
C ASP A 259 24.78 -11.80 2.89
N LYS A 260 24.44 -10.49 2.91
CA LYS A 260 25.41 -9.41 3.14
C LYS A 260 25.10 -8.47 4.30
N ILE A 261 23.89 -8.53 4.89
CA ILE A 261 23.53 -7.60 5.98
C ILE A 261 24.45 -7.83 7.20
N GLN A 262 24.86 -6.74 7.83
CA GLN A 262 25.79 -6.78 8.96
C GLN A 262 25.18 -6.12 10.19
N GLU A 263 25.57 -6.62 11.36
CA GLU A 263 25.32 -5.93 12.63
C GLU A 263 26.02 -4.58 12.63
N GLY A 264 25.40 -3.62 13.29
CA GLY A 264 25.89 -2.25 13.26
C GLY A 264 25.38 -1.41 12.10
N THR A 265 24.75 -2.01 11.07
CA THR A 265 24.17 -1.28 9.95
C THR A 265 23.10 -0.30 10.41
N LYS A 266 23.20 0.95 9.94
CA LYS A 266 22.19 1.98 10.19
C LYS A 266 20.95 1.71 9.34
N VAL A 267 19.79 1.95 9.93
CA VAL A 267 18.49 1.84 9.27
C VAL A 267 17.62 3.04 9.58
N SER A 268 16.60 3.28 8.75
CA SER A 268 15.51 4.17 9.13
C SER A 268 14.17 3.56 8.74
N ILE A 269 13.19 3.76 9.58
CA ILE A 269 11.85 3.22 9.46
C ILE A 269 10.88 4.38 9.46
N ASP A 270 9.84 4.28 8.65
CA ASP A 270 8.75 5.24 8.69
C ASP A 270 7.73 4.86 9.80
N ARG A 271 6.46 4.84 9.55
CA ARG A 271 5.45 4.37 10.50
C ARG A 271 5.00 2.94 10.18
N ALA A 272 4.23 2.36 11.09
CA ALA A 272 3.54 1.11 10.81
C ALA A 272 2.31 1.32 9.89
N TYR A 273 2.03 0.32 9.06
CA TYR A 273 0.97 0.25 8.07
C TYR A 273 0.25 -1.08 8.17
N GLY A 274 -0.93 -1.15 7.59
CA GLY A 274 -1.69 -2.38 7.45
C GLY A 274 -2.96 -2.42 8.29
N HIS A 275 -3.89 -3.25 7.84
CA HIS A 275 -5.19 -3.46 8.48
C HIS A 275 -5.37 -4.85 9.08
N MET A 276 -4.40 -5.71 8.94
CA MET A 276 -4.35 -6.98 9.62
C MET A 276 -3.97 -6.74 11.07
N ILE A 277 -4.97 -6.38 11.89
CA ILE A 277 -4.77 -6.07 13.31
C ILE A 277 -5.39 -7.19 14.12
N LEU A 278 -4.56 -8.05 14.68
CA LEU A 278 -4.99 -9.30 15.34
C LEU A 278 -5.88 -9.05 16.57
N ASP A 279 -5.70 -7.92 17.25
CA ASP A 279 -6.53 -7.54 18.40
C ASP A 279 -7.95 -7.09 18.04
N GLN A 280 -8.20 -6.74 16.78
CA GLN A 280 -9.49 -6.20 16.32
C GLN A 280 -10.44 -7.26 15.75
N GLY A 281 -10.05 -8.53 15.77
CA GLY A 281 -10.91 -9.62 15.33
C GLY A 281 -12.06 -9.93 16.31
N GLN A 282 -12.99 -10.77 15.84
CA GLN A 282 -14.06 -11.32 16.66
C GLN A 282 -13.51 -12.16 17.82
N GLU A 283 -14.42 -12.64 18.67
CA GLU A 283 -14.08 -13.42 19.86
C GLU A 283 -13.33 -14.72 19.52
N LYS A 284 -13.72 -15.39 18.43
CA LYS A 284 -13.00 -16.55 17.88
C LYS A 284 -12.17 -16.13 16.68
N GLN A 285 -10.99 -16.67 16.54
CA GLN A 285 -10.12 -16.35 15.42
C GLN A 285 -9.53 -17.60 14.76
N ILE A 286 -9.43 -17.56 13.45
CA ILE A 286 -8.63 -18.49 12.67
C ILE A 286 -7.45 -17.72 12.09
N TRP A 287 -6.25 -18.16 12.40
CA TRP A 287 -5.03 -17.61 11.85
C TRP A 287 -4.44 -18.56 10.82
N ILE A 288 -4.14 -18.08 9.62
CA ILE A 288 -3.58 -18.87 8.53
C ILE A 288 -2.31 -18.22 8.03
N ALA A 289 -1.19 -18.90 8.24
CA ALA A 289 0.12 -18.46 7.81
C ALA A 289 0.65 -19.37 6.69
N GLY A 290 1.17 -18.78 5.60
CA GLY A 290 1.87 -19.50 4.53
C GLY A 290 3.34 -19.11 4.46
N GLY A 291 4.26 -20.02 4.77
CA GLY A 291 5.69 -19.75 4.75
C GLY A 291 6.08 -18.55 5.60
N ILE A 292 6.74 -17.52 4.99
CA ILE A 292 7.14 -16.30 5.71
C ILE A 292 5.94 -15.43 6.14
N GLY A 293 4.74 -15.70 5.66
CA GLY A 293 3.53 -15.06 6.14
C GLY A 293 3.17 -15.36 7.61
N ILE A 294 3.99 -16.13 8.29
CA ILE A 294 3.91 -16.33 9.75
C ILE A 294 4.27 -15.06 10.53
N THR A 295 5.08 -14.17 9.97
CA THR A 295 5.68 -13.03 10.68
C THR A 295 4.69 -12.10 11.39
N PRO A 296 3.52 -11.74 10.83
CA PRO A 296 2.54 -10.92 11.53
C PRO A 296 2.00 -11.58 12.80
N PHE A 297 1.84 -12.91 12.80
CA PHE A 297 1.34 -13.67 13.95
C PHE A 297 2.42 -13.81 15.04
N ILE A 298 3.69 -13.93 14.64
CA ILE A 298 4.81 -13.97 15.59
C ILE A 298 4.90 -12.69 16.41
N SER A 299 4.52 -11.53 15.83
CA SER A 299 4.48 -10.27 16.60
C SER A 299 3.54 -10.35 17.78
N TYR A 300 2.38 -10.97 17.62
CA TYR A 300 1.41 -11.20 18.71
C TYR A 300 1.93 -12.21 19.74
N ILE A 301 2.37 -13.37 19.27
CA ILE A 301 2.80 -14.51 20.11
C ILE A 301 3.96 -14.11 21.04
N ARG A 302 4.90 -13.30 20.56
CA ARG A 302 6.05 -12.85 21.36
C ARG A 302 5.70 -11.92 22.50
N GLU A 303 4.70 -11.08 22.30
CA GLU A 303 4.37 -10.01 23.24
C GLU A 303 3.16 -10.34 24.11
N ASN A 304 2.42 -11.42 23.77
CA ASN A 304 1.26 -11.88 24.52
C ASN A 304 1.47 -13.32 24.96
N PRO A 305 2.18 -13.56 26.07
CA PRO A 305 2.46 -14.91 26.56
C PRO A 305 1.18 -15.68 26.94
N ASN A 306 0.12 -14.97 27.30
CA ASN A 306 -1.19 -15.54 27.65
C ASN A 306 -2.22 -15.15 26.60
N LEU A 307 -2.75 -16.12 25.88
CA LEU A 307 -3.81 -15.93 24.92
C LEU A 307 -5.15 -15.69 25.64
N ASN A 308 -5.89 -14.66 25.24
CA ASN A 308 -7.14 -14.23 25.89
C ASN A 308 -8.41 -14.68 25.12
N ARG A 309 -8.27 -15.46 24.04
CA ARG A 309 -9.37 -15.89 23.17
C ARG A 309 -9.04 -17.19 22.44
N PRO A 310 -10.04 -17.96 22.00
CA PRO A 310 -9.79 -19.16 21.17
C PRO A 310 -9.21 -18.79 19.81
N VAL A 311 -8.09 -19.41 19.44
CA VAL A 311 -7.41 -19.26 18.14
C VAL A 311 -7.08 -20.63 17.57
N SER A 312 -7.56 -20.92 16.37
CA SER A 312 -7.07 -22.06 15.57
C SER A 312 -6.02 -21.55 14.60
N PHE A 313 -4.76 -21.94 14.79
CA PHE A 313 -3.64 -21.48 13.99
C PHE A 313 -3.14 -22.53 13.01
N TYR A 314 -3.30 -22.26 11.72
CA TYR A 314 -2.82 -23.10 10.62
C TYR A 314 -1.54 -22.53 10.03
N TYR A 315 -0.43 -23.23 10.22
CA TYR A 315 0.84 -22.85 9.61
C TYR A 315 1.20 -23.80 8.47
N ALA A 316 1.06 -23.32 7.23
CA ALA A 316 1.39 -24.07 6.02
C ALA A 316 2.81 -23.74 5.55
N TYR A 317 3.59 -24.79 5.29
CA TYR A 317 4.95 -24.71 4.76
C TYR A 317 5.25 -25.87 3.81
N THR A 318 6.37 -25.83 3.10
CA THR A 318 6.78 -26.88 2.15
C THR A 318 8.14 -27.42 2.56
N GLY A 319 8.11 -28.53 3.34
CA GLY A 319 9.28 -29.11 3.97
C GLY A 319 9.65 -28.44 5.29
N ALA A 320 9.95 -29.23 6.32
CA ALA A 320 10.25 -28.74 7.66
C ALA A 320 11.50 -27.81 7.69
N GLU A 321 12.42 -28.01 6.78
CA GLU A 321 13.63 -27.19 6.61
C GLU A 321 13.33 -25.73 6.21
N ASN A 322 12.15 -25.47 5.65
CA ASN A 322 11.68 -24.13 5.25
C ASN A 322 10.79 -23.46 6.29
N ALA A 323 10.37 -24.21 7.33
CA ALA A 323 9.55 -23.65 8.40
C ALA A 323 10.44 -22.90 9.41
N VAL A 324 9.91 -21.78 9.90
CA VAL A 324 10.57 -21.00 10.97
C VAL A 324 9.65 -20.94 12.18
N TYR A 325 10.22 -20.76 13.37
CA TYR A 325 9.49 -20.61 14.64
C TYR A 325 8.69 -21.83 15.11
N LEU A 326 8.97 -23.03 14.61
CA LEU A 326 8.20 -24.24 15.00
C LEU A 326 8.26 -24.49 16.51
N ASP A 327 9.43 -24.35 17.13
CA ASP A 327 9.58 -24.56 18.57
C ASP A 327 8.84 -23.51 19.38
N LEU A 328 8.93 -22.23 18.96
CA LEU A 328 8.17 -21.14 19.59
C LEU A 328 6.65 -21.40 19.54
N LEU A 329 6.15 -21.89 18.42
CA LEU A 329 4.71 -22.20 18.26
C LEU A 329 4.29 -23.36 19.14
N LYS A 330 5.09 -24.43 19.20
CA LYS A 330 4.80 -25.61 20.07
C LYS A 330 4.83 -25.22 21.54
N ASP A 331 5.82 -24.42 21.95
CA ASP A 331 5.95 -23.94 23.33
C ASP A 331 4.77 -23.02 23.70
N TYR A 332 4.34 -22.16 22.74
CA TYR A 332 3.18 -21.30 22.94
C TYR A 332 1.88 -22.10 23.07
N ALA A 333 1.67 -23.10 22.21
CA ALA A 333 0.52 -23.99 22.26
C ALA A 333 0.46 -24.79 23.58
N ALA A 334 1.61 -25.28 24.05
CA ALA A 334 1.69 -26.01 25.32
C ALA A 334 1.30 -25.14 26.54
N LYS A 335 1.53 -23.83 26.47
CA LYS A 335 1.19 -22.86 27.55
C LYS A 335 -0.22 -22.28 27.42
N ASN A 336 -0.83 -22.37 26.24
CA ASN A 336 -2.12 -21.74 25.94
C ASN A 336 -3.12 -22.77 25.40
N PRO A 337 -3.93 -23.42 26.23
CA PRO A 337 -4.89 -24.46 25.80
C PRO A 337 -5.94 -24.00 24.78
N GLN A 338 -6.16 -22.67 24.68
CA GLN A 338 -7.05 -22.08 23.66
C GLN A 338 -6.37 -21.83 22.30
N PHE A 339 -5.07 -22.16 22.19
CA PHE A 339 -4.31 -22.05 20.95
C PHE A 339 -4.17 -23.41 20.28
N ASP A 340 -5.09 -23.69 19.36
CA ASP A 340 -5.13 -24.95 18.62
C ASP A 340 -4.19 -24.85 17.40
N LEU A 341 -3.02 -25.51 17.48
CA LEU A 341 -1.94 -25.41 16.51
C LEU A 341 -1.98 -26.54 15.48
N HIS A 342 -2.14 -26.19 14.22
CA HIS A 342 -2.11 -27.08 13.06
C HIS A 342 -0.89 -26.80 12.18
N LEU A 343 0.10 -27.68 12.20
CA LEU A 343 1.28 -27.61 11.34
C LEU A 343 1.03 -28.42 10.07
N VAL A 344 1.05 -27.76 8.91
CA VAL A 344 0.68 -28.37 7.62
C VAL A 344 1.88 -28.33 6.68
N ASP A 345 2.59 -29.44 6.58
CA ASP A 345 3.63 -29.62 5.57
C ASP A 345 3.02 -30.08 4.25
N SER A 346 3.06 -29.22 3.22
CA SER A 346 2.49 -29.52 1.91
C SER A 346 3.17 -30.69 1.18
N LYS A 347 4.41 -31.05 1.56
CA LYS A 347 5.08 -32.24 1.04
C LYS A 347 4.49 -33.55 1.61
N VAL A 348 3.87 -33.49 2.79
CA VAL A 348 3.38 -34.68 3.52
C VAL A 348 1.87 -34.77 3.43
N SER A 349 1.16 -33.69 3.76
CA SER A 349 -0.31 -33.67 3.91
C SER A 349 -1.04 -32.92 2.80
N GLY A 350 -0.31 -32.41 1.78
CA GLY A 350 -0.90 -31.61 0.73
C GLY A 350 -1.20 -30.16 1.18
N TYR A 351 -1.91 -29.43 0.35
CA TYR A 351 -2.24 -28.02 0.60
C TYR A 351 -3.44 -27.89 1.55
N LEU A 352 -3.48 -26.78 2.29
CA LEU A 352 -4.65 -26.39 3.09
C LEU A 352 -5.92 -26.35 2.23
N ASP A 353 -7.00 -26.91 2.79
CA ASP A 353 -8.33 -26.97 2.18
C ASP A 353 -9.40 -26.66 3.24
N PHE A 354 -10.23 -25.66 2.97
CA PHE A 354 -11.33 -25.22 3.85
C PHE A 354 -12.69 -25.25 3.16
N LYS A 355 -12.83 -26.02 2.05
CA LYS A 355 -14.06 -26.05 1.24
C LYS A 355 -15.34 -26.33 2.01
N ASN A 356 -15.26 -27.15 3.06
CA ASN A 356 -16.41 -27.54 3.86
C ASN A 356 -16.28 -27.10 5.32
N TYR A 357 -15.38 -26.14 5.60
CA TYR A 357 -15.15 -25.68 6.97
C TYR A 357 -16.36 -24.86 7.45
N PRO A 358 -17.02 -25.23 8.56
CA PRO A 358 -18.18 -24.52 9.07
C PRO A 358 -17.75 -23.24 9.76
N LEU A 359 -17.72 -22.13 9.01
CA LEU A 359 -17.37 -20.84 9.52
C LEU A 359 -18.61 -20.09 10.03
N ASP A 360 -18.62 -19.74 11.31
CA ASP A 360 -19.67 -18.94 11.92
C ASP A 360 -19.44 -17.42 11.72
N ASN A 361 -20.44 -16.59 12.03
CA ASN A 361 -20.35 -15.15 11.91
C ASN A 361 -19.60 -14.48 13.08
N GLN A 362 -19.17 -15.24 14.09
CA GLN A 362 -18.44 -14.74 15.26
C GLN A 362 -16.93 -15.02 15.15
N THR A 363 -16.50 -15.51 13.99
CA THR A 363 -15.12 -15.86 13.73
C THR A 363 -14.51 -14.89 12.72
N THR A 364 -13.37 -14.31 13.05
CA THR A 364 -12.51 -13.58 12.08
C THR A 364 -11.41 -14.51 11.60
N VAL A 365 -11.22 -14.55 10.28
CA VAL A 365 -10.12 -15.28 9.65
C VAL A 365 -9.02 -14.30 9.25
N PHE A 366 -7.87 -14.40 9.87
CA PHE A 366 -6.67 -13.66 9.49
C PHE A 366 -5.75 -14.53 8.63
N MET A 367 -5.35 -14.03 7.47
CA MET A 367 -4.51 -14.79 6.55
C MET A 367 -3.31 -13.96 6.09
N CYS A 368 -2.12 -14.57 6.10
CA CYS A 368 -0.93 -13.97 5.50
C CYS A 368 -0.08 -15.07 4.84
N GLY A 369 0.32 -14.82 3.58
CA GLY A 369 1.11 -15.79 2.82
C GLY A 369 1.09 -15.53 1.31
N PRO A 370 1.43 -16.54 0.50
CA PRO A 370 1.37 -16.45 -0.95
C PRO A 370 -0.03 -16.07 -1.46
N VAL A 371 -0.10 -15.09 -2.35
CA VAL A 371 -1.38 -14.53 -2.83
C VAL A 371 -2.32 -15.61 -3.38
N LYS A 372 -1.80 -16.55 -4.19
CA LYS A 372 -2.61 -17.66 -4.74
C LYS A 372 -3.25 -18.53 -3.65
N MET A 373 -2.54 -18.76 -2.54
CA MET A 373 -3.07 -19.49 -1.40
C MET A 373 -4.20 -18.70 -0.74
N MET A 374 -3.98 -17.44 -0.46
CA MET A 374 -4.97 -16.59 0.20
C MET A 374 -6.24 -16.39 -0.64
N ASP A 375 -6.08 -16.18 -1.96
CA ASP A 375 -7.22 -16.04 -2.88
C ASP A 375 -8.07 -17.32 -2.89
N LYS A 376 -7.42 -18.50 -3.01
CA LYS A 376 -8.11 -19.80 -2.96
C LYS A 376 -8.87 -19.98 -1.65
N LEU A 377 -8.21 -19.74 -0.51
CA LEU A 377 -8.83 -19.91 0.80
C LEU A 377 -9.96 -18.91 1.06
N ALA A 378 -9.79 -17.64 0.62
CA ALA A 378 -10.84 -16.63 0.71
C ALA A 378 -12.10 -17.04 -0.09
N ASP A 379 -11.92 -17.63 -1.29
CA ASP A 379 -13.03 -18.13 -2.09
C ASP A 379 -13.70 -19.35 -1.43
N GLU A 380 -12.94 -20.24 -0.81
CA GLU A 380 -13.47 -21.38 -0.06
C GLU A 380 -14.31 -20.93 1.14
N PHE A 381 -13.78 -20.01 1.98
CA PHE A 381 -14.52 -19.47 3.11
C PHE A 381 -15.80 -18.72 2.70
N LYS A 382 -15.76 -17.94 1.62
CA LYS A 382 -16.94 -17.22 1.13
C LYS A 382 -18.03 -18.11 0.54
N LYS A 383 -17.68 -19.30 0.06
CA LYS A 383 -18.66 -20.30 -0.39
C LYS A 383 -19.44 -20.90 0.77
N THR A 384 -18.78 -21.15 1.89
CA THR A 384 -19.44 -21.68 3.10
C THR A 384 -20.14 -20.57 3.89
N ASN A 385 -19.56 -19.37 3.96
CA ASN A 385 -20.15 -18.19 4.61
C ASN A 385 -19.83 -16.91 3.83
N PRO A 386 -20.77 -16.39 2.99
CA PRO A 386 -20.57 -15.14 2.25
C PRO A 386 -20.36 -13.91 3.13
N LYS A 387 -20.75 -13.97 4.41
CA LYS A 387 -20.57 -12.89 5.40
C LYS A 387 -19.31 -13.07 6.25
N ALA A 388 -18.47 -14.05 5.94
CA ALA A 388 -17.24 -14.30 6.67
C ALA A 388 -16.38 -13.03 6.82
N ASP A 389 -15.92 -12.77 8.04
CA ASP A 389 -14.99 -11.68 8.32
C ASP A 389 -13.56 -12.14 7.98
N LEU A 390 -13.13 -11.82 6.76
CA LEU A 390 -11.83 -12.21 6.24
C LEU A 390 -10.92 -10.99 6.20
N VAL A 391 -9.78 -11.07 6.89
CA VAL A 391 -8.75 -10.03 6.93
C VAL A 391 -7.44 -10.63 6.43
N TYR A 392 -6.93 -10.12 5.31
CA TYR A 392 -5.67 -10.59 4.76
C TYR A 392 -4.93 -9.51 3.99
N GLU A 393 -3.62 -9.58 4.04
CA GLU A 393 -2.70 -8.71 3.30
C GLU A 393 -1.77 -9.56 2.44
N GLY A 394 -1.73 -9.25 1.15
CA GLY A 394 -0.91 -9.95 0.17
C GLY A 394 0.35 -9.18 -0.17
N PHE A 395 1.51 -9.62 0.29
CA PHE A 395 2.79 -9.05 -0.13
C PHE A 395 3.22 -9.66 -1.47
N LYS A 396 2.97 -8.96 -2.58
CA LYS A 396 3.60 -9.28 -3.87
C LYS A 396 5.00 -8.69 -3.89
N PHE A 397 5.99 -9.52 -3.63
CA PHE A 397 7.40 -9.19 -3.86
C PHE A 397 7.67 -9.21 -5.36
N GLY A 398 7.97 -8.06 -5.94
CA GLY A 398 8.27 -7.90 -7.36
C GLY A 398 7.19 -7.14 -8.12
N ASN A 399 7.42 -5.86 -8.35
CA ASN A 399 6.55 -4.83 -8.92
C ASN A 399 5.42 -4.41 -7.99
N TYR A 400 5.53 -3.22 -7.44
CA TYR A 400 4.50 -2.49 -6.69
C TYR A 400 3.29 -2.11 -7.56
N ILE A 401 2.76 -3.08 -8.30
CA ILE A 401 1.46 -3.04 -8.92
C ILE A 401 0.62 -4.05 -8.16
N PRO A 402 -0.26 -3.63 -7.25
CA PRO A 402 -1.23 -4.55 -6.67
C PRO A 402 -2.00 -5.17 -7.83
N VAL A 403 -1.85 -6.45 -8.04
CA VAL A 403 -2.71 -7.18 -8.97
C VAL A 403 -3.95 -7.52 -8.20
N TYR A 404 -5.06 -6.87 -8.57
CA TYR A 404 -6.37 -7.15 -8.01
C TYR A 404 -6.79 -8.56 -8.35
N THR A 405 -7.16 -9.28 -7.34
CA THR A 405 -8.17 -10.30 -7.48
C THR A 405 -9.51 -9.57 -7.56
N ASN A 406 -10.18 -9.71 -8.72
CA ASN A 406 -11.56 -9.28 -8.90
C ASN A 406 -12.44 -10.01 -7.89
N HIS A 407 -12.72 -9.37 -6.76
CA HIS A 407 -13.88 -9.71 -5.99
C HIS A 407 -15.08 -9.06 -6.71
N LYS A 408 -15.72 -9.80 -7.61
CA LYS A 408 -17.07 -9.47 -8.06
C LYS A 408 -17.94 -9.33 -6.81
N VAL A 409 -18.61 -8.20 -6.74
CA VAL A 409 -19.65 -7.84 -5.77
C VAL A 409 -20.73 -8.90 -5.73
#